data_76c6276aad977478c77e25a795e63808
#
_entry.id   76c6276aad977478c77e25a795e63808
#
_cell.length_a   1.000
_cell.length_b   1.000
_cell.length_c   1.000
_cell.angle_alpha   90.00
_cell.angle_beta   90.00
_cell.angle_gamma   90.00
#
_symmetry.space_group_name_H-M   'P 1'
#
loop_
_entity.id
_entity.type
_entity.pdbx_description
1 polymer ?
#
loop_
_entity_poly.entity_id
_entity_poly.type
_entity_poly.pdbx_seq_one_letter_code
_entity_poly.pdbx_strand_id
1 'polypeptide(L)'
;MTASGQIASFPKSVRIQASSDFRNNKENGERLAKGCLLANWQVLPTNSFSRLGVVTSKRIGNAVIRNRARRLIRECFRLHKYEFINKIDLILIARKSIAKYSFHEVEKDFIELLKKSDLLSKDALPYPSKRTEKT
;
A
#
# COMPACT_ATOMS: atom_id res chain seq x y z
N MET A 1 20.78 0.42 18.45
CA MET A 1 19.51 0.95 18.43
C MET A 1 18.54 0.03 17.74
N THR A 2 17.38 0.09 18.19
CA THR A 2 16.36 -0.82 17.71
C THR A 2 15.59 -0.26 16.52
N ALA A 3 16.05 0.86 15.99
CA ALA A 3 15.33 1.50 14.92
C ALA A 3 15.13 0.59 13.73
N SER A 4 16.12 -0.26 13.44
CA SER A 4 15.97 -1.16 12.30
C SER A 4 14.80 -2.13 12.51
N GLY A 5 14.66 -2.67 13.71
CA GLY A 5 13.54 -3.54 14.01
C GLY A 5 12.21 -2.79 13.94
N GLN A 6 12.20 -1.58 14.45
CA GLN A 6 10.99 -0.77 14.43
C GLN A 6 10.65 -0.33 13.01
N ILE A 7 11.66 0.01 12.21
CA ILE A 7 11.45 0.40 10.82
C ILE A 7 10.85 -0.76 10.04
N ALA A 8 11.29 -1.97 10.31
CA ALA A 8 10.80 -3.14 9.61
C ALA A 8 9.40 -3.54 10.04
N SER A 9 8.94 -3.06 11.20
CA SER A 9 7.64 -3.46 11.69
C SER A 9 6.53 -2.69 11.00
N PHE A 10 5.32 -3.24 11.10
CA PHE A 10 4.13 -2.61 10.58
C PHE A 10 3.13 -2.53 11.76
N PRO A 11 3.23 -1.46 12.58
CA PRO A 11 2.45 -1.37 13.81
C PRO A 11 0.96 -1.39 13.57
N LYS A 12 0.21 -1.89 14.54
CA LYS A 12 -1.24 -1.93 14.44
C LYS A 12 -1.84 -0.54 14.26
N SER A 13 -1.18 0.48 14.77
CA SER A 13 -1.69 1.86 14.67
C SER A 13 -1.80 2.34 13.22
N VAL A 14 -1.01 1.78 12.30
CA VAL A 14 -1.10 2.17 10.89
C VAL A 14 -1.90 1.18 10.07
N ARG A 15 -2.60 0.24 10.71
CA ARG A 15 -3.43 -0.74 10.02
C ARG A 15 -4.90 -0.37 10.18
N ILE A 16 -5.64 -0.47 9.09
CA ILE A 16 -7.10 -0.38 9.16
C ILE A 16 -7.60 -1.76 9.50
N GLN A 17 -8.25 -1.91 10.64
CA GLN A 17 -8.67 -3.22 11.14
C GLN A 17 -10.19 -3.36 11.28
N ALA A 18 -10.87 -2.26 11.60
CA ALA A 18 -12.31 -2.31 11.87
C ALA A 18 -13.11 -2.46 10.58
N SER A 19 -14.10 -3.34 10.60
CA SER A 19 -14.99 -3.54 9.45
C SER A 19 -15.69 -2.26 9.06
N SER A 20 -16.04 -1.42 10.05
CA SER A 20 -16.71 -0.16 9.78
C SER A 20 -15.81 0.79 8.99
N ASP A 21 -14.51 0.79 9.28
CA ASP A 21 -13.57 1.64 8.54
C ASP A 21 -13.44 1.19 7.09
N PHE A 22 -13.40 -0.12 6.86
CA PHE A 22 -13.38 -0.66 5.50
C PHE A 22 -14.64 -0.27 4.74
N ARG A 23 -15.79 -0.43 5.38
CA ARG A 23 -17.06 -0.10 4.76
C ARG A 23 -17.17 1.38 4.46
N ASN A 24 -16.78 2.22 5.42
CA ASN A 24 -16.83 3.66 5.23
C ASN A 24 -15.95 4.11 4.06
N ASN A 25 -14.76 3.56 3.97
CA ASN A 25 -13.84 3.89 2.90
C ASN A 25 -14.42 3.46 1.55
N LYS A 26 -15.02 2.27 1.49
CA LYS A 26 -15.60 1.77 0.26
C LYS A 26 -16.78 2.63 -0.20
N GLU A 27 -17.60 3.10 0.72
CA GLU A 27 -18.80 3.85 0.39
C GLU A 27 -18.52 5.32 0.13
N ASN A 28 -17.58 5.90 0.84
CA ASN A 28 -17.33 7.35 0.79
C ASN A 28 -16.00 7.74 0.19
N GLY A 29 -15.14 6.78 -0.09
CA GLY A 29 -13.82 7.04 -0.64
C GLY A 29 -13.81 7.00 -2.15
N GLU A 30 -12.64 7.28 -2.70
CA GLU A 30 -12.41 7.19 -4.13
C GLU A 30 -11.80 5.85 -4.47
N ARG A 31 -11.78 5.51 -5.75
CA ARG A 31 -11.41 4.17 -6.19
C ARG A 31 -10.70 4.21 -7.54
N LEU A 32 -9.64 3.42 -7.67
CA LEU A 32 -8.92 3.28 -8.92
C LEU A 32 -8.21 1.93 -8.93
N ALA A 33 -8.10 1.33 -10.12
CA ALA A 33 -7.39 0.06 -10.28
C ALA A 33 -6.20 0.24 -11.20
N LYS A 34 -5.13 -0.49 -10.89
CA LYS A 34 -3.94 -0.52 -11.74
C LYS A 34 -3.23 -1.85 -11.56
N GLY A 35 -3.12 -2.62 -12.63
CA GLY A 35 -2.39 -3.89 -12.60
C GLY A 35 -2.90 -4.84 -11.54
N CYS A 36 -2.05 -5.21 -10.62
CA CYS A 36 -2.38 -6.20 -9.59
C CYS A 36 -3.10 -5.61 -8.38
N LEU A 37 -3.38 -4.30 -8.37
CA LEU A 37 -3.95 -3.62 -7.22
C LEU A 37 -5.21 -2.84 -7.57
N LEU A 38 -6.13 -2.84 -6.64
CA LEU A 38 -7.28 -1.95 -6.66
C LEU A 38 -7.25 -1.15 -5.37
N ALA A 39 -7.36 0.16 -5.47
CA ALA A 39 -7.27 1.04 -4.30
C ALA A 39 -8.60 1.72 -4.01
N ASN A 40 -8.93 1.78 -2.73
CA ASN A 40 -9.96 2.68 -2.21
C ASN A 40 -9.28 3.56 -1.19
N TRP A 41 -9.57 4.86 -1.20
CA TRP A 41 -8.92 5.76 -0.25
C TRP A 41 -9.79 6.93 0.13
N GLN A 42 -9.48 7.50 1.29
CA GLN A 42 -10.06 8.76 1.75
C GLN A 42 -8.94 9.64 2.26
N VAL A 43 -9.00 10.92 1.91
CA VAL A 43 -8.05 11.90 2.42
C VAL A 43 -8.48 12.26 3.85
N LEU A 44 -7.49 12.34 4.73
CA LEU A 44 -7.70 12.59 6.15
C LEU A 44 -7.22 13.99 6.51
N PRO A 45 -7.64 14.50 7.69
CA PRO A 45 -7.10 15.77 8.18
C PRO A 45 -5.58 15.73 8.32
N THR A 46 -4.95 16.89 8.22
CA THR A 46 -3.49 16.98 8.21
C THR A 46 -2.85 16.53 9.53
N ASN A 47 -3.59 16.58 10.62
CA ASN A 47 -3.07 16.13 11.91
C ASN A 47 -3.22 14.62 12.12
N SER A 48 -3.72 13.91 11.12
CA SER A 48 -3.85 12.47 11.16
C SER A 48 -2.56 11.80 10.70
N PHE A 49 -2.54 10.48 10.70
CA PHE A 49 -1.47 9.72 10.05
C PHE A 49 -2.11 8.71 9.11
N SER A 50 -1.38 8.37 8.05
CA SER A 50 -1.90 7.46 7.03
C SER A 50 -1.99 6.05 7.56
N ARG A 51 -3.05 5.34 7.16
CA ARG A 51 -3.26 3.96 7.55
C ARG A 51 -3.47 3.11 6.31
N LEU A 52 -3.15 1.82 6.43
CA LEU A 52 -3.28 0.87 5.33
C LEU A 52 -4.16 -0.30 5.74
N GLY A 53 -5.09 -0.64 4.88
CA GLY A 53 -5.83 -1.90 4.94
C GLY A 53 -5.49 -2.73 3.73
N VAL A 54 -5.32 -4.03 3.91
CA VAL A 54 -4.99 -4.94 2.81
C VAL A 54 -6.04 -6.03 2.75
N VAL A 55 -6.59 -6.25 1.56
CA VAL A 55 -7.58 -7.29 1.33
C VAL A 55 -7.00 -8.31 0.35
N THR A 56 -6.97 -9.58 0.78
CA THR A 56 -6.52 -10.69 -0.06
C THR A 56 -7.57 -11.77 -0.01
N SER A 57 -8.33 -11.94 -1.08
CA SER A 57 -9.37 -12.95 -1.13
C SER A 57 -8.81 -14.30 -1.52
N LYS A 58 -9.61 -15.34 -1.33
CA LYS A 58 -9.22 -16.68 -1.71
C LYS A 58 -9.01 -16.83 -3.21
N ARG A 59 -9.53 -15.91 -3.99
CA ARG A 59 -9.38 -15.92 -5.45
C ARG A 59 -7.94 -15.79 -5.91
N ILE A 60 -7.09 -15.15 -5.12
CA ILE A 60 -5.70 -14.94 -5.56
C ILE A 60 -4.83 -16.16 -5.30
N GLY A 61 -5.27 -17.07 -4.43
CA GLY A 61 -4.53 -18.29 -4.17
C GLY A 61 -4.71 -18.79 -2.75
N ASN A 62 -3.87 -19.73 -2.37
CA ASN A 62 -3.90 -20.31 -1.04
C ASN A 62 -3.32 -19.36 0.01
N ALA A 63 -3.27 -19.83 1.27
CA ALA A 63 -2.82 -18.99 2.37
C ALA A 63 -1.40 -18.48 2.19
N VAL A 64 -0.52 -19.29 1.63
CA VAL A 64 0.88 -18.88 1.40
C VAL A 64 0.93 -17.73 0.43
N ILE A 65 0.19 -17.83 -0.67
CA ILE A 65 0.15 -16.78 -1.69
C ILE A 65 -0.47 -15.53 -1.11
N ARG A 66 -1.56 -15.65 -0.36
CA ARG A 66 -2.21 -14.49 0.24
C ARG A 66 -1.32 -13.79 1.25
N ASN A 67 -0.61 -14.56 2.07
CA ASN A 67 0.31 -13.96 3.05
C ASN A 67 1.45 -13.24 2.36
N ARG A 68 1.96 -13.82 1.28
CA ARG A 68 3.01 -13.17 0.50
C ARG A 68 2.50 -11.87 -0.10
N ALA A 69 1.30 -11.88 -0.66
CA ALA A 69 0.72 -10.67 -1.24
C ALA A 69 0.58 -9.56 -0.19
N ARG A 70 0.07 -9.90 0.99
CA ARG A 70 -0.05 -8.92 2.07
C ARG A 70 1.32 -8.35 2.44
N ARG A 71 2.33 -9.20 2.51
CA ARG A 71 3.67 -8.76 2.87
C ARG A 71 4.24 -7.81 1.83
N LEU A 72 4.07 -8.11 0.56
CA LEU A 72 4.55 -7.24 -0.53
C LEU A 72 3.86 -5.89 -0.50
N ILE A 73 2.55 -5.87 -0.31
CA ILE A 73 1.79 -4.63 -0.27
C ILE A 73 2.18 -3.77 0.92
N ARG A 74 2.32 -4.39 2.10
CA ARG A 74 2.74 -3.67 3.30
C ARG A 74 4.14 -3.08 3.15
N GLU A 75 5.01 -3.79 2.46
CA GLU A 75 6.36 -3.29 2.21
C GLU A 75 6.33 -2.06 1.32
N CYS A 76 5.50 -2.07 0.28
CA CYS A 76 5.33 -0.89 -0.57
C CYS A 76 4.88 0.32 0.24
N PHE A 77 3.88 0.11 1.10
CA PHE A 77 3.37 1.19 1.94
C PHE A 77 4.46 1.70 2.88
N ARG A 78 5.18 0.80 3.53
CA ARG A 78 6.24 1.17 4.47
C ARG A 78 7.33 2.01 3.80
N LEU A 79 7.71 1.63 2.59
CA LEU A 79 8.78 2.31 1.87
C LEU A 79 8.37 3.68 1.34
N HIS A 80 7.09 3.89 1.04
CA HIS A 80 6.66 5.08 0.34
C HIS A 80 5.71 5.99 1.10
N LYS A 81 5.31 5.62 2.31
CA LYS A 81 4.29 6.40 3.03
C LYS A 81 4.69 7.85 3.29
N TYR A 82 5.97 8.12 3.42
CA TYR A 82 6.44 9.48 3.64
C TYR A 82 6.46 10.32 2.37
N GLU A 83 6.19 9.70 1.23
CA GLU A 83 6.09 10.41 -0.04
C GLU A 83 4.64 10.72 -0.41
N PHE A 84 3.70 10.36 0.43
CA PHE A 84 2.30 10.66 0.21
C PHE A 84 2.07 12.17 0.32
N ILE A 85 1.27 12.70 -0.61
CA ILE A 85 0.97 14.13 -0.64
C ILE A 85 0.04 14.50 0.50
N ASN A 86 -0.91 13.61 0.80
CA ASN A 86 -1.90 13.81 1.86
C ASN A 86 -1.86 12.66 2.85
N LYS A 87 -2.41 12.89 4.04
CA LYS A 87 -2.69 11.78 4.96
C LYS A 87 -3.91 11.06 4.45
N ILE A 88 -3.86 9.75 4.36
CA ILE A 88 -4.93 8.96 3.76
C ILE A 88 -5.19 7.66 4.52
N ASP A 89 -6.43 7.22 4.47
CA ASP A 89 -6.77 5.83 4.74
C ASP A 89 -6.79 5.13 3.39
N LEU A 90 -5.87 4.21 3.19
CA LEU A 90 -5.70 3.52 1.91
C LEU A 90 -6.02 2.04 2.10
N ILE A 91 -6.94 1.54 1.30
CA ILE A 91 -7.24 0.12 1.25
C ILE A 91 -6.79 -0.41 -0.09
N LEU A 92 -5.88 -1.38 -0.05
CA LEU A 92 -5.39 -2.02 -1.27
C LEU A 92 -5.93 -3.43 -1.33
N ILE A 93 -6.60 -3.73 -2.42
CA ILE A 93 -7.20 -5.03 -2.69
C ILE A 93 -6.33 -5.71 -3.72
N ALA A 94 -5.76 -6.86 -3.35
CA ALA A 94 -4.92 -7.63 -4.25
C ALA A 94 -5.77 -8.28 -5.33
N ARG A 95 -5.34 -8.17 -6.58
CA ARG A 95 -5.99 -8.84 -7.70
C ARG A 95 -5.21 -10.11 -8.01
N LYS A 96 -5.83 -10.99 -8.78
CA LYS A 96 -5.32 -12.33 -9.04
C LYS A 96 -3.89 -12.34 -9.60
N SER A 97 -3.55 -11.35 -10.41
CA SER A 97 -2.23 -11.30 -11.03
C SER A 97 -1.08 -11.19 -10.02
N ILE A 98 -1.37 -10.70 -8.79
CA ILE A 98 -0.31 -10.51 -7.80
C ILE A 98 0.38 -11.83 -7.44
N ALA A 99 -0.31 -12.95 -7.62
CA ALA A 99 0.26 -14.26 -7.28
C ALA A 99 1.55 -14.56 -8.02
N LYS A 100 1.71 -14.00 -9.22
CA LYS A 100 2.88 -14.24 -10.06
C LYS A 100 3.84 -13.06 -10.10
N TYR A 101 3.56 -12.00 -9.35
CA TYR A 101 4.37 -10.79 -9.40
C TYR A 101 5.53 -10.84 -8.43
N SER A 102 6.64 -10.26 -8.84
CA SER A 102 7.77 -9.98 -7.95
C SER A 102 7.46 -8.71 -7.16
N PHE A 103 8.28 -8.43 -6.13
CA PHE A 103 8.14 -7.18 -5.40
C PHE A 103 8.22 -5.97 -6.33
N HIS A 104 9.16 -5.99 -7.27
CA HIS A 104 9.34 -4.85 -8.19
C HIS A 104 8.09 -4.60 -9.02
N GLU A 105 7.43 -5.66 -9.46
CA GLU A 105 6.21 -5.52 -10.23
C GLU A 105 5.06 -4.97 -9.39
N VAL A 106 4.94 -5.43 -8.16
CA VAL A 106 3.92 -4.91 -7.24
C VAL A 106 4.20 -3.44 -6.93
N GLU A 107 5.46 -3.12 -6.66
CA GLU A 107 5.84 -1.74 -6.36
C GLU A 107 5.58 -0.81 -7.54
N LYS A 108 5.85 -1.27 -8.75
CA LYS A 108 5.57 -0.48 -9.94
C LYS A 108 4.09 -0.13 -10.03
N ASP A 109 3.22 -1.12 -9.86
CA ASP A 109 1.78 -0.89 -9.88
C ASP A 109 1.35 0.04 -8.76
N PHE A 110 1.93 -0.15 -7.56
CA PHE A 110 1.64 0.69 -6.41
C PHE A 110 1.97 2.16 -6.70
N ILE A 111 3.17 2.42 -7.19
CA ILE A 111 3.60 3.78 -7.48
C ILE A 111 2.76 4.41 -8.59
N GLU A 112 2.53 3.67 -9.67
CA GLU A 112 1.75 4.19 -10.79
C GLU A 112 0.31 4.49 -10.38
N LEU A 113 -0.28 3.61 -9.58
CA LEU A 113 -1.63 3.80 -9.08
C LEU A 113 -1.74 5.08 -8.25
N LEU A 114 -0.82 5.28 -7.33
CA LEU A 114 -0.88 6.41 -6.42
C LEU A 114 -0.48 7.71 -7.09
N LYS A 115 0.40 7.69 -8.07
CA LYS A 115 0.71 8.89 -8.86
C LYS A 115 -0.50 9.29 -9.69
N LYS A 116 -1.16 8.32 -10.28
CA LYS A 116 -2.34 8.58 -11.11
C LYS A 116 -3.49 9.14 -10.28
N SER A 117 -3.54 8.77 -9.01
CA SER A 117 -4.56 9.26 -8.08
C SER A 117 -4.17 10.57 -7.40
N ASP A 118 -3.00 11.12 -7.72
CA ASP A 118 -2.45 12.32 -7.09
C ASP A 118 -2.26 12.16 -5.59
N LEU A 119 -1.93 10.96 -5.16
CA LEU A 119 -1.67 10.65 -3.75
C LEU A 119 -0.20 10.56 -3.44
N LEU A 120 0.63 10.35 -4.45
CA LEU A 120 2.07 10.17 -4.28
C LEU A 120 2.81 11.23 -5.06
N SER A 121 3.95 11.67 -4.52
CA SER A 121 4.80 12.64 -5.19
C SER A 121 5.19 12.15 -6.58
N LYS A 122 5.17 13.04 -7.57
CA LYS A 122 5.58 12.71 -8.93
C LYS A 122 7.04 12.27 -9.00
N ASP A 123 7.83 12.64 -8.00
CA ASP A 123 9.24 12.30 -7.94
C ASP A 123 9.51 10.94 -7.28
N ALA A 124 8.47 10.28 -6.77
CA ALA A 124 8.65 8.99 -6.11
C ALA A 124 9.21 7.96 -7.08
N LEU A 125 10.20 7.20 -6.62
CA LEU A 125 10.89 6.19 -7.42
C LEU A 125 10.86 4.84 -6.70
N PRO A 126 10.93 3.74 -7.45
CA PRO A 126 11.05 2.41 -6.84
C PRO A 126 12.25 2.33 -5.92
N TYR A 127 12.11 1.58 -4.86
CA TYR A 127 13.14 1.48 -3.84
C TYR A 127 14.53 1.09 -4.39
N PRO A 128 14.66 0.08 -5.24
CA PRO A 128 15.98 -0.26 -5.79
C PRO A 128 16.63 0.89 -6.53
N SER A 129 15.84 1.70 -7.25
CA SER A 129 16.38 2.86 -7.95
C SER A 129 16.95 3.86 -6.98
N LYS A 130 16.30 4.08 -5.85
CA LYS A 130 16.81 4.97 -4.83
C LYS A 130 18.13 4.47 -4.27
N ARG A 131 18.25 3.17 -4.04
CA ARG A 131 19.49 2.59 -3.53
C ARG A 131 20.60 2.73 -4.55
N THR A 132 20.30 2.49 -5.81
CA THR A 132 21.28 2.57 -6.88
C THR A 132 21.86 3.97 -6.99
N GLU A 133 21.03 4.98 -6.81
CA GLU A 133 21.48 6.36 -6.90
C GLU A 133 22.51 6.73 -5.83
N LYS A 134 22.55 6.00 -4.74
CA LYS A 134 23.48 6.29 -3.67
C LYS A 134 24.87 5.72 -3.93
N THR A 135 24.98 4.85 -4.86
CA THR A 135 26.27 4.27 -5.21
C THR A 135 26.84 4.94 -6.45
#